data_e08ef0ccd861809794e50228d046c85a
#
_entry.id   e08ef0ccd861809794e50228d046c85a
#
_cell.length_a   1.000
_cell.length_b   1.000
_cell.length_c   1.000
_cell.angle_alpha   90.00
_cell.angle_beta   90.00
_cell.angle_gamma   90.00
#
_symmetry.space_group_name_H-M   'P 1'
#
loop_
_entity.id
_entity.type
_entity.pdbx_description
1 polymer ?
#
loop_
_entity_poly.entity_id
_entity_poly.type
_entity_poly.pdbx_seq_one_letter_code
_entity_poly.pdbx_strand_id
1 'polypeptide(L)'
;MVAAQAPQGGVVLRGPYQQTMAPVGTGERTDTLEGVRPSIADPVAEVRTNRSWEYGPFLNWGTGVGDRSNYKFFWGGFELGKVLTPVLHAGILSGQFEFAGNIMPLWQAYTPAPHEQAYTCESTTGQFYTCDLPFGGGTFRGVSLTPVIFRWNFLTKSRRIQPWFQGAGALIYTTHEFPPNVMSNKSLGIDGSTSVWNFAPQGGIGVHWFLRPKRSIDIGVNGGHISSASLGDRNPGVNASIQIQAGYTFWK
;
A
#
# COMPACT_ATOMS: atom_id res chain seq x y z
N MET A 1 -0.88 28.51 62.55
CA MET A 1 -1.58 27.82 63.65
C MET A 1 -3.05 27.74 63.32
N VAL A 2 -3.53 26.62 62.89
CA VAL A 2 -4.92 26.09 63.07
C VAL A 2 -4.85 24.60 62.74
N ALA A 3 -5.11 23.79 63.74
CA ALA A 3 -5.18 22.34 63.65
C ALA A 3 -6.58 21.93 63.18
N ALA A 4 -6.67 20.97 62.23
CA ALA A 4 -7.92 20.35 61.82
C ALA A 4 -7.93 18.90 62.33
N GLN A 5 -8.94 18.57 63.13
CA GLN A 5 -9.23 17.26 63.70
C GLN A 5 -9.80 16.30 62.65
N ALA A 6 -9.39 15.02 62.74
CA ALA A 6 -9.97 13.91 62.01
C ALA A 6 -11.21 13.34 62.72
N PRO A 7 -12.25 12.86 62.01
CA PRO A 7 -13.39 12.16 62.63
C PRO A 7 -13.10 10.69 62.80
N GLN A 8 -13.43 10.15 63.98
CA GLN A 8 -13.37 8.73 64.34
C GLN A 8 -14.63 8.00 63.76
N GLY A 9 -14.40 6.99 62.95
CA GLY A 9 -15.45 6.11 62.44
C GLY A 9 -15.65 4.90 63.38
N GLY A 10 -16.85 4.72 63.89
CA GLY A 10 -17.22 3.61 64.77
C GLY A 10 -17.39 2.30 63.99
N VAL A 11 -16.92 1.22 64.63
CA VAL A 11 -17.10 -0.19 64.20
C VAL A 11 -18.46 -0.68 64.65
N VAL A 12 -19.32 -1.08 63.72
CA VAL A 12 -20.58 -1.75 64.01
C VAL A 12 -20.40 -3.27 63.86
N LEU A 13 -20.45 -3.97 64.99
CA LEU A 13 -20.48 -5.44 65.02
C LEU A 13 -21.88 -5.93 64.72
N ARG A 14 -22.10 -6.72 63.65
CA ARG A 14 -23.31 -7.42 63.37
C ARG A 14 -23.26 -8.85 63.92
N GLY A 15 -24.30 -9.21 64.70
CA GLY A 15 -24.47 -10.50 65.31
C GLY A 15 -24.89 -11.65 64.34
N PRO A 16 -25.05 -12.88 64.81
CA PRO A 16 -25.07 -14.09 64.01
C PRO A 16 -26.34 -14.27 63.20
N TYR A 17 -26.15 -14.68 61.96
CA TYR A 17 -27.24 -15.01 61.05
C TYR A 17 -27.95 -16.32 61.45
N GLN A 18 -29.26 -16.26 61.69
CA GLN A 18 -30.15 -17.41 61.69
C GLN A 18 -30.31 -17.91 60.26
N GLN A 19 -29.86 -19.15 60.04
CA GLN A 19 -30.17 -19.89 58.81
C GLN A 19 -31.59 -20.43 58.86
N THR A 20 -32.49 -19.83 58.08
CA THR A 20 -33.77 -20.40 57.72
C THR A 20 -33.57 -21.40 56.58
N MET A 21 -33.76 -22.68 56.84
CA MET A 21 -33.80 -23.73 55.80
C MET A 21 -35.06 -23.50 54.94
N ALA A 22 -34.89 -23.21 53.65
CA ALA A 22 -35.93 -23.24 52.65
C ALA A 22 -36.14 -24.68 52.13
N PRO A 23 -37.37 -25.07 51.77
CA PRO A 23 -37.69 -26.41 51.35
C PRO A 23 -37.00 -26.74 50.01
N VAL A 24 -36.50 -27.98 49.91
CA VAL A 24 -35.94 -28.60 48.71
C VAL A 24 -37.09 -28.77 47.70
N GLY A 25 -37.21 -27.82 46.77
CA GLY A 25 -38.02 -27.99 45.57
C GLY A 25 -37.22 -28.81 44.55
N THR A 26 -37.69 -30.03 44.28
CA THR A 26 -37.27 -30.83 43.11
C THR A 26 -37.82 -30.13 41.85
N GLY A 27 -37.16 -29.06 41.44
CA GLY A 27 -37.37 -28.43 40.14
C GLY A 27 -36.31 -28.98 39.20
N GLU A 28 -36.76 -29.83 38.30
CA GLU A 28 -36.02 -30.27 37.12
C GLU A 28 -35.56 -29.00 36.34
N ARG A 29 -34.28 -28.64 36.54
CA ARG A 29 -33.66 -27.54 35.78
C ARG A 29 -33.41 -28.08 34.40
N THR A 30 -34.37 -27.93 33.51
CA THR A 30 -34.07 -27.97 32.08
C THR A 30 -33.12 -26.80 31.79
N ASP A 31 -31.81 -27.05 31.89
CA ASP A 31 -30.80 -26.23 31.26
C ASP A 31 -31.10 -26.28 29.76
N THR A 32 -31.92 -25.39 29.29
CA THR A 32 -31.95 -25.01 27.89
C THR A 32 -30.54 -24.53 27.59
N LEU A 33 -29.77 -25.42 26.98
CA LEU A 33 -28.55 -25.04 26.28
C LEU A 33 -28.98 -23.97 25.27
N GLU A 34 -28.99 -22.70 25.70
CA GLU A 34 -28.97 -21.59 24.76
C GLU A 34 -27.74 -21.85 23.89
N GLY A 35 -28.02 -22.39 22.70
CA GLY A 35 -26.99 -22.68 21.73
C GLY A 35 -26.18 -21.41 21.53
N VAL A 36 -24.93 -21.42 22.00
CA VAL A 36 -23.97 -20.37 21.72
C VAL A 36 -23.91 -20.28 20.21
N ARG A 37 -24.66 -19.32 19.67
CA ARG A 37 -24.57 -19.02 18.22
C ARG A 37 -23.13 -18.69 17.95
N PRO A 38 -22.45 -19.41 17.05
CA PRO A 38 -21.05 -19.11 16.75
C PRO A 38 -21.00 -17.62 16.35
N SER A 39 -20.22 -16.84 17.06
CA SER A 39 -20.04 -15.43 16.73
C SER A 39 -19.51 -15.37 15.30
N ILE A 40 -20.25 -14.66 14.43
CA ILE A 40 -19.83 -14.51 13.03
C ILE A 40 -18.49 -13.79 13.06
N ALA A 41 -17.44 -14.45 12.58
CA ALA A 41 -16.10 -13.88 12.54
C ALA A 41 -16.10 -12.51 11.82
N ASP A 42 -15.47 -11.52 12.43
CA ASP A 42 -15.24 -10.20 11.87
C ASP A 42 -13.73 -9.97 11.71
N PRO A 43 -13.16 -10.47 10.61
CA PRO A 43 -11.73 -10.36 10.37
C PRO A 43 -11.23 -8.93 10.25
N VAL A 44 -12.06 -8.00 9.75
CA VAL A 44 -11.70 -6.57 9.69
C VAL A 44 -11.57 -5.98 11.09
N ALA A 45 -12.52 -6.27 11.99
CA ALA A 45 -12.45 -5.83 13.37
C ALA A 45 -11.27 -6.45 14.12
N GLU A 46 -10.95 -7.73 13.86
CA GLU A 46 -9.80 -8.42 14.46
C GLU A 46 -8.48 -7.75 14.10
N VAL A 47 -8.23 -7.52 12.81
CA VAL A 47 -7.03 -6.85 12.31
C VAL A 47 -6.91 -5.44 12.90
N ARG A 48 -8.00 -4.71 12.94
CA ARG A 48 -8.09 -3.34 13.45
C ARG A 48 -7.76 -3.25 14.94
N THR A 49 -8.37 -4.13 15.73
CA THR A 49 -8.18 -4.14 17.19
C THR A 49 -6.77 -4.55 17.57
N ASN A 50 -6.22 -5.55 16.89
CA ASN A 50 -4.89 -6.07 17.17
C ASN A 50 -3.77 -5.22 16.58
N ARG A 51 -4.09 -4.24 15.71
CA ARG A 51 -3.10 -3.49 14.95
C ARG A 51 -2.08 -4.44 14.31
N SER A 52 -2.61 -5.34 13.52
CA SER A 52 -1.88 -6.50 13.01
C SER A 52 -0.71 -6.11 12.11
N TRP A 53 0.28 -6.99 12.06
CA TRP A 53 1.24 -7.03 10.98
C TRP A 53 0.58 -7.61 9.73
N GLU A 54 0.94 -7.09 8.57
CA GLU A 54 0.61 -7.69 7.28
C GLU A 54 1.89 -8.08 6.54
N TYR A 55 1.82 -9.16 5.78
CA TYR A 55 2.89 -9.56 4.87
C TYR A 55 2.37 -10.50 3.79
N GLY A 56 2.92 -10.38 2.59
CA GLY A 56 2.51 -11.28 1.52
C GLY A 56 3.07 -10.92 0.15
N PRO A 57 2.93 -11.83 -0.81
CA PRO A 57 3.28 -11.58 -2.21
C PRO A 57 2.24 -10.71 -2.90
N PHE A 58 2.69 -9.95 -3.88
CA PHE A 58 1.83 -9.19 -4.76
C PHE A 58 2.38 -9.15 -6.20
N LEU A 59 1.48 -8.86 -7.13
CA LEU A 59 1.77 -8.60 -8.52
C LEU A 59 1.15 -7.27 -8.93
N ASN A 60 1.85 -6.55 -9.79
CA ASN A 60 1.35 -5.35 -10.45
C ASN A 60 1.43 -5.52 -11.95
N TRP A 61 0.39 -5.09 -12.63
CA TRP A 61 0.36 -4.90 -14.07
C TRP A 61 -0.09 -3.48 -14.38
N GLY A 62 0.59 -2.82 -15.33
CA GLY A 62 0.25 -1.45 -15.66
C GLY A 62 0.60 -1.04 -17.08
N THR A 63 0.20 0.18 -17.39
CA THR A 63 0.51 0.86 -18.65
C THR A 63 0.98 2.27 -18.38
N GLY A 64 1.85 2.79 -19.23
CA GLY A 64 2.15 4.21 -19.26
C GLY A 64 0.94 5.05 -19.64
N VAL A 65 1.03 6.35 -19.40
CA VAL A 65 -0.03 7.33 -19.66
C VAL A 65 0.49 8.37 -20.68
N GLY A 66 -0.41 8.91 -21.49
CA GLY A 66 -0.07 9.89 -22.52
C GLY A 66 0.86 9.30 -23.58
N ASP A 67 1.96 9.98 -23.87
CA ASP A 67 2.95 9.58 -24.86
C ASP A 67 3.62 8.25 -24.56
N ARG A 68 3.46 7.74 -23.33
CA ARG A 68 3.98 6.44 -22.87
C ARG A 68 2.92 5.33 -22.81
N SER A 69 1.74 5.53 -23.41
CA SER A 69 0.63 4.54 -23.37
C SER A 69 0.98 3.17 -23.99
N ASN A 70 1.99 3.14 -24.84
CA ASN A 70 2.57 1.92 -25.42
C ASN A 70 3.55 1.19 -24.49
N TYR A 71 3.94 1.79 -23.34
CA TYR A 71 4.75 1.13 -22.32
C TYR A 71 3.85 0.23 -21.47
N LYS A 72 4.31 -0.99 -21.20
CA LYS A 72 3.63 -1.92 -20.31
C LYS A 72 4.58 -2.29 -19.18
N PHE A 73 4.01 -2.49 -18.00
CA PHE A 73 4.77 -2.80 -16.80
C PHE A 73 4.25 -4.09 -16.18
N PHE A 74 5.17 -4.89 -15.67
CA PHE A 74 4.85 -6.06 -14.88
C PHE A 74 5.85 -6.18 -13.72
N TRP A 75 5.34 -6.19 -12.51
CA TRP A 75 6.16 -6.24 -11.32
C TRP A 75 5.62 -7.26 -10.34
N GLY A 76 6.52 -7.90 -9.61
CA GLY A 76 6.16 -8.85 -8.57
C GLY A 76 7.09 -8.74 -7.38
N GLY A 77 6.53 -8.89 -6.19
CA GLY A 77 7.29 -8.71 -4.97
C GLY A 77 6.61 -9.18 -3.70
N PHE A 78 7.18 -8.75 -2.60
CA PHE A 78 6.70 -8.98 -1.24
C PHE A 78 6.52 -7.66 -0.50
N GLU A 79 5.44 -7.54 0.22
CA GLU A 79 5.11 -6.41 1.08
C GLU A 79 5.10 -6.86 2.54
N LEU A 80 5.55 -5.95 3.42
CA LEU A 80 5.48 -6.07 4.87
C LEU A 80 4.97 -4.76 5.43
N GLY A 81 3.94 -4.81 6.25
CA GLY A 81 3.32 -3.63 6.85
C GLY A 81 2.91 -3.84 8.31
N LYS A 82 2.57 -2.75 8.94
CA LYS A 82 2.11 -2.71 10.33
C LYS A 82 1.07 -1.61 10.50
N VAL A 83 -0.11 -1.97 11.00
CA VAL A 83 -1.10 -1.00 11.48
C VAL A 83 -0.56 -0.35 12.76
N LEU A 84 -0.30 0.94 12.72
CA LEU A 84 0.39 1.66 13.81
C LEU A 84 -0.56 2.29 14.81
N THR A 85 -1.68 2.85 14.35
CA THR A 85 -2.57 3.62 15.21
C THR A 85 -3.80 2.84 15.67
N PRO A 86 -4.41 3.20 16.79
CA PRO A 86 -5.80 2.85 17.04
C PRO A 86 -6.70 3.51 15.99
N VAL A 87 -8.00 3.22 16.03
CA VAL A 87 -8.95 3.93 15.18
C VAL A 87 -8.98 5.41 15.54
N LEU A 88 -8.70 6.25 14.55
CA LEU A 88 -8.83 7.69 14.63
C LEU A 88 -10.19 8.08 14.05
N HIS A 89 -10.98 8.81 14.85
CA HIS A 89 -12.34 9.18 14.48
C HIS A 89 -12.35 10.57 13.84
N ALA A 90 -12.67 10.63 12.54
CA ALA A 90 -12.74 11.85 11.75
C ALA A 90 -13.94 11.82 10.76
N GLY A 91 -15.11 11.45 11.24
CA GLY A 91 -16.30 11.30 10.39
C GLY A 91 -16.07 10.24 9.30
N ILE A 92 -16.29 10.62 8.05
CA ILE A 92 -16.10 9.72 6.88
C ILE A 92 -14.63 9.33 6.65
N LEU A 93 -13.70 10.10 7.19
CA LEU A 93 -12.26 9.83 7.12
C LEU A 93 -11.75 9.02 8.30
N SER A 94 -12.64 8.53 9.17
CA SER A 94 -12.24 7.65 10.27
C SER A 94 -11.50 6.43 9.74
N GLY A 95 -10.40 6.05 10.40
CA GLY A 95 -9.56 4.96 9.95
C GLY A 95 -8.34 4.74 10.83
N GLN A 96 -7.36 4.02 10.31
CA GLN A 96 -6.10 3.73 10.96
C GLN A 96 -4.94 3.98 10.01
N PHE A 97 -3.85 4.47 10.57
CA PHE A 97 -2.62 4.64 9.85
C PHE A 97 -1.81 3.34 9.89
N GLU A 98 -1.29 2.98 8.73
CA GLU A 98 -0.41 1.84 8.53
C GLU A 98 0.88 2.30 7.85
N PHE A 99 1.99 1.73 8.26
CA PHE A 99 3.28 1.88 7.61
C PHE A 99 3.69 0.55 7.00
N ALA A 100 4.06 0.58 5.74
CA ALA A 100 4.52 -0.61 5.03
C ALA A 100 5.76 -0.31 4.18
N GLY A 101 6.35 -1.36 3.66
CA GLY A 101 7.39 -1.33 2.66
C GLY A 101 7.37 -2.59 1.82
N ASN A 102 7.92 -2.52 0.63
CA ASN A 102 7.99 -3.69 -0.23
C ASN A 102 9.31 -3.78 -1.00
N ILE A 103 9.60 -4.99 -1.46
CA ILE A 103 10.69 -5.28 -2.39
C ILE A 103 10.10 -5.98 -3.61
N MET A 104 10.48 -5.54 -4.79
CA MET A 104 10.09 -6.09 -6.08
C MET A 104 11.31 -6.64 -6.80
N PRO A 105 11.69 -7.91 -6.57
CA PRO A 105 12.80 -8.55 -7.28
C PRO A 105 12.49 -8.78 -8.77
N LEU A 106 11.21 -8.81 -9.13
CA LEU A 106 10.76 -8.87 -10.50
C LEU A 106 10.17 -7.50 -10.88
N TRP A 107 10.97 -6.69 -11.58
CA TRP A 107 10.53 -5.43 -12.18
C TRP A 107 10.82 -5.47 -13.67
N GLN A 108 9.80 -5.28 -14.50
CA GLN A 108 9.92 -5.28 -15.96
C GLN A 108 9.11 -4.15 -16.56
N ALA A 109 9.72 -3.50 -17.55
CA ALA A 109 9.04 -2.53 -18.41
C ALA A 109 9.25 -2.95 -19.86
N TYR A 110 8.15 -3.02 -20.58
CA TYR A 110 8.12 -3.33 -22.02
C TYR A 110 7.84 -2.03 -22.75
N THR A 111 8.82 -1.56 -23.49
CA THR A 111 8.71 -0.41 -24.37
C THR A 111 8.69 -0.90 -25.81
N PRO A 112 8.30 -0.08 -26.80
CA PRO A 112 8.43 -0.45 -28.20
C PRO A 112 9.85 -0.93 -28.52
N ALA A 113 9.97 -1.87 -29.44
CA ALA A 113 11.27 -2.31 -29.93
C ALA A 113 12.04 -1.10 -30.50
N PRO A 114 13.38 -1.08 -30.42
CA PRO A 114 14.16 -0.02 -31.03
C PRO A 114 13.81 0.15 -32.52
N HIS A 115 13.48 1.38 -32.89
CA HIS A 115 13.17 1.75 -34.28
C HIS A 115 13.56 3.21 -34.49
N GLU A 116 13.74 3.60 -35.72
CA GLU A 116 13.96 4.99 -36.09
C GLU A 116 12.64 5.68 -36.34
N GLN A 117 12.51 6.90 -35.83
CA GLN A 117 11.34 7.74 -36.04
C GLN A 117 11.78 9.11 -36.52
N ALA A 118 11.09 9.59 -37.58
CA ALA A 118 11.37 10.89 -38.15
C ALA A 118 10.89 12.02 -37.24
N TYR A 119 11.76 12.98 -36.98
CA TYR A 119 11.50 14.19 -36.22
C TYR A 119 11.88 15.44 -37.02
N THR A 120 11.31 16.57 -36.66
CA THR A 120 11.79 17.86 -37.14
C THR A 120 12.89 18.32 -36.20
N CYS A 121 14.11 18.39 -36.74
CA CYS A 121 15.29 18.87 -36.03
C CYS A 121 15.66 20.26 -36.49
N GLU A 122 16.28 21.06 -35.63
CA GLU A 122 16.79 22.38 -35.93
C GLU A 122 18.33 22.33 -35.92
N SER A 123 18.93 22.87 -37.01
CA SER A 123 20.37 23.00 -37.11
C SER A 123 20.88 24.15 -36.22
N THR A 124 22.16 24.19 -35.96
CA THR A 124 22.83 25.28 -35.24
C THR A 124 22.67 26.66 -35.94
N THR A 125 22.29 26.66 -37.22
CA THR A 125 21.98 27.85 -38.01
C THR A 125 20.50 28.22 -38.07
N GLY A 126 19.64 27.54 -37.29
CA GLY A 126 18.21 27.78 -37.21
C GLY A 126 17.38 27.20 -38.37
N GLN A 127 17.99 26.31 -39.19
CA GLN A 127 17.25 25.65 -40.28
C GLN A 127 16.60 24.37 -39.79
N PHE A 128 15.34 24.15 -40.14
CA PHE A 128 14.59 22.95 -39.85
C PHE A 128 14.84 21.87 -40.91
N TYR A 129 15.10 20.64 -40.46
CA TYR A 129 15.27 19.49 -41.34
C TYR A 129 14.68 18.22 -40.67
N THR A 130 14.37 17.22 -41.47
CA THR A 130 13.93 15.91 -40.96
C THR A 130 15.16 15.14 -40.54
N CYS A 131 15.16 14.62 -39.32
CA CYS A 131 16.16 13.73 -38.79
C CYS A 131 15.50 12.45 -38.24
N ASP A 132 16.17 11.31 -38.41
CA ASP A 132 15.74 10.05 -37.88
C ASP A 132 16.43 9.84 -36.51
N LEU A 133 15.63 9.70 -35.48
CA LEU A 133 16.13 9.47 -34.12
C LEU A 133 15.71 8.09 -33.62
N PRO A 134 16.60 7.38 -32.90
CA PRO A 134 16.26 6.10 -32.32
C PRO A 134 15.20 6.26 -31.25
N PHE A 135 14.18 5.46 -31.32
CA PHE A 135 13.05 5.43 -30.38
C PHE A 135 12.82 4.02 -29.86
N GLY A 136 12.36 3.93 -28.61
CA GLY A 136 12.11 2.67 -27.95
C GLY A 136 13.38 2.04 -27.37
N GLY A 137 13.25 0.94 -26.73
CA GLY A 137 14.37 0.25 -26.07
C GLY A 137 14.11 -1.21 -25.78
N GLY A 138 12.91 -1.71 -26.14
CA GLY A 138 12.51 -3.10 -25.91
C GLY A 138 12.17 -3.38 -24.44
N THR A 139 12.71 -4.48 -23.90
CA THR A 139 12.40 -4.93 -22.54
C THR A 139 13.47 -4.50 -21.56
N PHE A 140 13.08 -3.77 -20.54
CA PHE A 140 13.90 -3.40 -19.40
C PHE A 140 13.61 -4.33 -18.23
N ARG A 141 14.66 -4.73 -17.52
CA ARG A 141 14.58 -5.54 -16.31
C ARG A 141 15.23 -4.80 -15.16
N GLY A 142 14.72 -5.05 -13.97
CA GLY A 142 15.26 -4.38 -12.80
C GLY A 142 14.72 -4.97 -11.50
N VAL A 143 15.06 -4.28 -10.42
CA VAL A 143 14.57 -4.52 -9.07
C VAL A 143 14.08 -3.20 -8.49
N SER A 144 13.13 -3.26 -7.56
CA SER A 144 12.67 -2.06 -6.88
C SER A 144 12.55 -2.31 -5.38
N LEU A 145 12.85 -1.27 -4.62
CA LEU A 145 12.64 -1.20 -3.18
C LEU A 145 11.74 0.00 -2.89
N THR A 146 10.64 -0.23 -2.21
CA THR A 146 9.76 0.81 -1.68
C THR A 146 9.90 0.82 -0.15
N PRO A 147 10.81 1.60 0.41
CA PRO A 147 11.06 1.59 1.85
C PRO A 147 9.92 2.23 2.65
N VAL A 148 9.10 3.04 1.99
CA VAL A 148 8.06 3.83 2.65
C VAL A 148 6.77 3.74 1.86
N ILE A 149 5.76 3.16 2.50
CA ILE A 149 4.36 3.17 2.10
C ILE A 149 3.57 3.69 3.30
N PHE A 150 2.88 4.82 3.12
CA PHE A 150 1.93 5.34 4.08
C PHE A 150 0.53 4.96 3.60
N ARG A 151 -0.15 4.09 4.36
CA ARG A 151 -1.49 3.63 4.04
C ARG A 151 -2.48 4.07 5.11
N TRP A 152 -3.65 4.50 4.65
CA TRP A 152 -4.79 4.82 5.48
C TRP A 152 -5.88 3.79 5.24
N ASN A 153 -6.19 3.01 6.26
CA ASN A 153 -7.22 1.99 6.27
C ASN A 153 -8.51 2.59 6.80
N PHE A 154 -9.51 2.80 5.96
CA PHE A 154 -10.77 3.43 6.35
C PHE A 154 -11.58 2.56 7.31
N LEU A 155 -12.26 3.20 8.26
CA LEU A 155 -13.26 2.55 9.09
C LEU A 155 -14.45 2.14 8.23
N THR A 156 -14.81 0.87 8.26
CA THR A 156 -15.93 0.32 7.50
C THR A 156 -16.86 -0.47 8.39
N LYS A 157 -18.13 -0.57 7.99
CA LYS A 157 -19.14 -1.47 8.58
C LYS A 157 -19.05 -2.89 8.02
N SER A 158 -18.31 -3.08 6.94
CA SER A 158 -18.08 -4.40 6.34
C SER A 158 -17.18 -5.24 7.23
N ARG A 159 -17.53 -6.51 7.41
CA ARG A 159 -16.71 -7.49 8.12
C ARG A 159 -15.62 -8.10 7.26
N ARG A 160 -15.66 -7.88 5.94
CA ARG A 160 -14.78 -8.53 4.97
C ARG A 160 -14.02 -7.57 4.06
N ILE A 161 -14.50 -6.34 3.91
CA ILE A 161 -13.90 -5.37 2.97
C ILE A 161 -13.42 -4.17 3.77
N GLN A 162 -12.15 -3.87 3.65
CA GLN A 162 -11.53 -2.69 4.25
C GLN A 162 -10.90 -1.85 3.13
N PRO A 163 -11.52 -0.72 2.77
CA PRO A 163 -10.94 0.21 1.81
C PRO A 163 -9.68 0.89 2.37
N TRP A 164 -8.75 1.21 1.47
CA TRP A 164 -7.55 1.96 1.81
C TRP A 164 -7.17 2.95 0.72
N PHE A 165 -6.38 3.96 1.09
CA PHE A 165 -5.55 4.73 0.16
C PHE A 165 -4.11 4.76 0.64
N GLN A 166 -3.17 4.97 -0.28
CA GLN A 166 -1.75 4.99 0.05
C GLN A 166 -0.97 6.00 -0.77
N GLY A 167 0.15 6.44 -0.18
CA GLY A 167 1.23 7.15 -0.86
C GLY A 167 2.54 6.43 -0.58
N ALA A 168 3.41 6.36 -1.57
CA ALA A 168 4.66 5.62 -1.45
C ALA A 168 5.79 6.25 -2.26
N GLY A 169 7.03 5.89 -1.90
CA GLY A 169 8.22 6.26 -2.64
C GLY A 169 9.11 5.07 -2.86
N ALA A 170 9.37 4.75 -4.13
CA ALA A 170 10.21 3.62 -4.52
C ALA A 170 11.52 4.08 -5.14
N LEU A 171 12.55 3.25 -4.97
CA LEU A 171 13.82 3.29 -5.67
C LEU A 171 13.85 2.11 -6.64
N ILE A 172 14.17 2.37 -7.90
CA ILE A 172 14.22 1.37 -8.97
C ILE A 172 15.65 1.34 -9.52
N TYR A 173 16.20 0.14 -9.66
CA TYR A 173 17.43 -0.11 -10.40
C TYR A 173 17.12 -0.96 -11.64
N THR A 174 17.55 -0.49 -12.80
CA THR A 174 17.37 -1.17 -14.08
C THR A 174 18.68 -1.60 -14.70
N THR A 175 18.66 -2.68 -15.52
CA THR A 175 19.86 -3.22 -16.16
C THR A 175 20.50 -2.28 -17.17
N HIS A 176 19.72 -1.34 -17.70
CA HIS A 176 20.19 -0.24 -18.55
C HIS A 176 19.32 0.99 -18.30
N GLU A 177 19.79 2.13 -18.76
CA GLU A 177 19.16 3.44 -18.55
C GLU A 177 17.67 3.42 -18.96
N PHE A 178 16.80 3.77 -18.01
CA PHE A 178 15.35 3.80 -18.19
C PHE A 178 14.79 5.16 -17.72
N PRO A 179 13.82 5.75 -18.41
CA PRO A 179 13.22 5.34 -19.69
C PRO A 179 14.20 5.50 -20.86
N PRO A 180 13.99 4.78 -21.99
CA PRO A 180 14.81 4.97 -23.17
C PRO A 180 14.68 6.41 -23.67
N ASN A 181 15.77 7.07 -23.94
CA ASN A 181 15.77 8.44 -24.36
C ASN A 181 15.62 8.53 -25.88
N VAL A 182 14.55 9.17 -26.30
CA VAL A 182 14.24 9.44 -27.71
C VAL A 182 15.16 10.49 -28.33
N MET A 183 15.71 11.40 -27.50
CA MET A 183 16.49 12.55 -27.96
C MET A 183 18.00 12.36 -27.78
N SER A 184 18.45 11.20 -27.31
CA SER A 184 19.85 10.90 -27.14
C SER A 184 20.48 10.45 -28.45
N ASN A 185 21.38 11.24 -28.96
CA ASN A 185 22.26 10.85 -30.02
C ASN A 185 23.71 11.22 -29.65
N LYS A 186 24.41 10.29 -29.04
CA LYS A 186 25.81 10.50 -28.60
C LYS A 186 26.75 10.89 -29.75
N SER A 187 26.46 10.44 -30.96
CA SER A 187 27.26 10.81 -32.15
C SER A 187 27.10 12.29 -32.55
N LEU A 188 26.01 12.90 -32.18
CA LEU A 188 25.71 14.32 -32.38
C LEU A 188 25.98 15.17 -31.12
N GLY A 189 26.55 14.57 -30.06
CA GLY A 189 26.77 15.27 -28.79
C GLY A 189 25.45 15.61 -28.05
N ILE A 190 24.33 15.06 -28.48
CA ILE A 190 23.05 15.19 -27.77
C ILE A 190 23.02 14.13 -26.70
N ASP A 191 23.39 14.54 -25.50
CA ASP A 191 23.29 13.68 -24.32
C ASP A 191 21.88 13.79 -23.76
N GLY A 192 21.18 12.71 -23.83
CA GLY A 192 19.83 12.58 -23.29
C GLY A 192 19.80 11.44 -22.29
N SER A 193 20.90 11.24 -21.57
CA SER A 193 21.05 10.11 -20.68
C SER A 193 19.96 10.09 -19.62
N THR A 194 19.24 9.00 -19.59
CA THR A 194 18.45 8.58 -18.44
C THR A 194 19.37 7.83 -17.47
N SER A 195 18.84 7.43 -16.34
CA SER A 195 19.62 6.74 -15.31
C SER A 195 19.19 5.28 -15.18
N VAL A 196 20.11 4.42 -14.77
CA VAL A 196 19.79 3.08 -14.27
C VAL A 196 19.13 3.16 -12.89
N TRP A 197 19.35 4.26 -12.16
CA TRP A 197 18.68 4.55 -10.89
C TRP A 197 17.53 5.51 -11.10
N ASN A 198 16.35 5.09 -10.69
CA ASN A 198 15.13 5.89 -10.81
C ASN A 198 14.36 5.90 -9.50
N PHE A 199 13.63 6.98 -9.28
CA PHE A 199 12.69 7.13 -8.19
C PHE A 199 11.26 7.00 -8.74
N ALA A 200 10.37 6.42 -7.93
CA ALA A 200 8.98 6.28 -8.31
C ALA A 200 8.06 6.68 -7.15
N PRO A 201 7.76 7.98 -7.01
CA PRO A 201 6.63 8.39 -6.18
C PRO A 201 5.35 7.82 -6.76
N GLN A 202 4.49 7.29 -5.89
CA GLN A 202 3.25 6.65 -6.29
C GLN A 202 2.15 6.87 -5.25
N GLY A 203 0.90 6.83 -5.71
CA GLY A 203 -0.28 6.89 -4.89
C GLY A 203 -1.34 5.94 -5.42
N GLY A 204 -2.19 5.44 -4.54
CA GLY A 204 -3.19 4.46 -4.94
C GLY A 204 -4.32 4.31 -3.95
N ILE A 205 -5.34 3.61 -4.42
CA ILE A 205 -6.52 3.23 -3.66
C ILE A 205 -6.81 1.75 -3.87
N GLY A 206 -7.43 1.12 -2.89
CA GLY A 206 -7.81 -0.28 -3.03
C GLY A 206 -8.61 -0.81 -1.85
N VAL A 207 -8.65 -2.13 -1.78
CA VAL A 207 -9.38 -2.84 -0.73
C VAL A 207 -8.61 -4.07 -0.27
N HIS A 208 -8.65 -4.36 1.01
CA HIS A 208 -8.36 -5.67 1.58
C HIS A 208 -9.69 -6.45 1.60
N TRP A 209 -9.76 -7.52 0.86
CA TRP A 209 -10.91 -8.43 0.86
C TRP A 209 -10.58 -9.68 1.68
N PHE A 210 -11.07 -9.72 2.91
CA PHE A 210 -10.82 -10.84 3.82
C PHE A 210 -11.62 -12.08 3.42
N LEU A 211 -10.92 -13.12 3.02
CA LEU A 211 -11.50 -14.42 2.69
C LEU A 211 -11.85 -15.19 3.96
N ARG A 212 -11.03 -15.05 5.00
CA ARG A 212 -11.13 -15.67 6.31
C ARG A 212 -10.32 -14.86 7.33
N PRO A 213 -10.44 -15.13 8.64
CA PRO A 213 -9.59 -14.48 9.63
C PRO A 213 -8.10 -14.56 9.23
N LYS A 214 -7.42 -13.44 9.35
CA LYS A 214 -5.97 -13.29 9.08
C LYS A 214 -5.53 -13.59 7.63
N ARG A 215 -6.43 -13.51 6.65
CA ARG A 215 -6.12 -13.70 5.22
C ARG A 215 -6.98 -12.82 4.36
N SER A 216 -6.34 -12.01 3.51
CA SER A 216 -7.03 -11.19 2.51
C SER A 216 -6.46 -11.38 1.11
N ILE A 217 -7.27 -11.05 0.13
CA ILE A 217 -6.82 -10.66 -1.20
C ILE A 217 -6.85 -9.15 -1.22
N ASP A 218 -5.76 -8.56 -1.70
CA ASP A 218 -5.63 -7.12 -1.79
C ASP A 218 -5.70 -6.72 -3.26
N ILE A 219 -6.60 -5.82 -3.56
CA ILE A 219 -6.81 -5.32 -4.93
C ILE A 219 -6.73 -3.81 -4.88
N GLY A 220 -5.90 -3.23 -5.75
CA GLY A 220 -5.71 -1.80 -5.81
C GLY A 220 -5.40 -1.28 -7.20
N VAL A 221 -5.55 0.03 -7.34
CA VAL A 221 -5.09 0.79 -8.50
C VAL A 221 -4.10 1.84 -7.99
N ASN A 222 -2.90 1.84 -8.57
CA ASN A 222 -1.85 2.78 -8.24
C ASN A 222 -1.52 3.65 -9.46
N GLY A 223 -1.32 4.93 -9.22
CA GLY A 223 -0.68 5.84 -10.17
C GLY A 223 0.74 6.11 -9.73
N GLY A 224 1.70 6.07 -10.63
CA GLY A 224 3.10 6.31 -10.32
C GLY A 224 3.79 7.14 -11.39
N HIS A 225 4.88 7.79 -10.98
CA HIS A 225 5.76 8.53 -11.87
C HIS A 225 7.18 8.03 -11.69
N ILE A 226 7.83 7.61 -12.79
CA ILE A 226 9.21 7.14 -12.77
C ILE A 226 10.11 8.28 -13.25
N SER A 227 11.10 8.64 -12.45
CA SER A 227 12.00 9.76 -12.70
C SER A 227 13.42 9.45 -12.25
N SER A 228 14.39 9.87 -13.02
CA SER A 228 15.82 9.81 -12.63
C SER A 228 16.19 10.84 -11.55
N ALA A 229 15.29 11.77 -11.21
CA ALA A 229 15.52 12.84 -10.22
C ALA A 229 16.86 13.58 -10.41
N SER A 230 17.22 13.86 -11.64
CA SER A 230 18.49 14.51 -12.01
C SER A 230 19.77 13.69 -11.77
N LEU A 231 19.66 12.39 -11.55
CA LEU A 231 20.82 11.48 -11.59
C LEU A 231 21.32 11.22 -13.01
N GLY A 232 20.52 11.56 -14.01
CA GLY A 232 20.89 11.65 -15.42
C GLY A 232 20.61 13.05 -15.94
N ASP A 233 21.08 13.39 -17.14
CA ASP A 233 21.03 14.75 -17.66
C ASP A 233 19.61 15.23 -17.98
N ARG A 234 18.68 14.31 -18.24
CA ARG A 234 17.30 14.67 -18.55
C ARG A 234 16.31 13.59 -18.14
N ASN A 235 15.12 14.05 -17.77
CA ASN A 235 13.94 13.19 -17.61
C ASN A 235 13.02 13.42 -18.83
N PRO A 236 13.08 12.59 -19.88
CA PRO A 236 12.38 12.86 -21.14
C PRO A 236 10.87 12.67 -21.00
N GLY A 237 10.18 13.73 -20.64
CA GLY A 237 8.73 13.79 -20.57
C GLY A 237 8.12 13.15 -19.34
N VAL A 238 6.79 13.05 -19.33
CA VAL A 238 6.02 12.49 -18.25
C VAL A 238 6.07 10.97 -18.32
N ASN A 239 6.71 10.32 -17.34
CA ASN A 239 6.79 8.86 -17.22
C ASN A 239 5.75 8.34 -16.21
N ALA A 240 4.52 8.84 -16.34
CA ALA A 240 3.42 8.38 -15.49
C ALA A 240 2.89 7.03 -15.95
N SER A 241 2.42 6.25 -15.00
CA SER A 241 1.81 4.95 -15.25
C SER A 241 0.62 4.73 -14.33
N ILE A 242 -0.31 3.89 -14.80
CA ILE A 242 -1.41 3.37 -13.99
C ILE A 242 -1.23 1.86 -13.91
N GLN A 243 -1.41 1.31 -12.70
CA GLN A 243 -1.18 -0.10 -12.42
C GLN A 243 -2.32 -0.68 -11.61
N ILE A 244 -2.64 -1.93 -11.90
CA ILE A 244 -3.54 -2.75 -11.07
C ILE A 244 -2.66 -3.65 -10.23
N GLN A 245 -2.89 -3.64 -8.92
CA GLN A 245 -2.23 -4.50 -7.94
C GLN A 245 -3.17 -5.61 -7.51
N ALA A 246 -2.62 -6.83 -7.40
CA ALA A 246 -3.27 -7.95 -6.76
C ALA A 246 -2.28 -8.62 -5.80
N GLY A 247 -2.67 -8.81 -4.55
CA GLY A 247 -1.84 -9.43 -3.52
C GLY A 247 -2.61 -10.47 -2.71
N TYR A 248 -1.86 -11.32 -2.01
CA TYR A 248 -2.40 -12.21 -1.00
C TYR A 248 -1.70 -11.95 0.32
N THR A 249 -2.45 -11.47 1.30
CA THR A 249 -1.89 -10.98 2.56
C THR A 249 -2.24 -11.86 3.75
N PHE A 250 -1.24 -12.08 4.56
CA PHE A 250 -1.29 -12.73 5.86
C PHE A 250 -1.28 -11.65 6.95
N TRP A 251 -2.18 -11.78 7.94
CA TRP A 251 -2.30 -10.86 9.06
C TRP A 251 -1.93 -11.57 10.38
N LYS A 252 -1.10 -10.91 11.18
CA LYS A 252 -0.62 -11.47 12.46
C LYS A 252 -0.69 -10.45 13.59
#